data_4b50a4b6a9d310324ab07b64d3f70072
#
_entry.id   4b50a4b6a9d310324ab07b64d3f70072
#
_cell.length_a   1.000
_cell.length_b   1.000
_cell.length_c   1.000
_cell.angle_alpha   90.00
_cell.angle_beta   90.00
_cell.angle_gamma   90.00
#
_symmetry.space_group_name_H-M   'P 1'
#
loop_
_entity.id
_entity.type
_entity.pdbx_description
1 polymer ?
#
loop_
_entity_poly.entity_id
_entity_poly.type
_entity_poly.pdbx_seq_one_letter_code
_entity_poly.pdbx_strand_id
1 'polypeptide(L)'
;MQFKPNFNLLKSWDEVTDVISTDKPYCAVYKKNGKTLVYIAAHHSSDNTLNLINFCFGGANISIPKPGVVVVEREAENPIKSTDKDEAVYLAKLAIKNGADVVYADPPMAAMLYVLNNRNKTRNLTMDDLYKILHAKPAVNGNENERMGAELNMFCRNRFHLLNIAAALNKYDVVFCAFGEGHFREQSLVLEDMMGKPEFIVDAPQVEIENVSDIKEFERVKIVDTKEIM
;
A
#
# COMPACT_ATOMS: atom_id res chain seq x y z
N MET A 1 22.11 7.50 -4.92
CA MET A 1 21.63 6.13 -5.25
C MET A 1 20.14 6.26 -5.51
N GLN A 2 19.63 5.63 -6.58
CA GLN A 2 18.20 5.68 -6.92
C GLN A 2 17.54 4.39 -6.47
N PHE A 3 16.45 4.46 -5.72
CA PHE A 3 15.62 3.31 -5.38
C PHE A 3 14.82 2.91 -6.62
N LYS A 4 14.89 1.62 -6.98
CA LYS A 4 14.20 1.06 -8.14
C LYS A 4 13.74 -0.36 -7.80
N PRO A 5 12.44 -0.68 -7.97
CA PRO A 5 11.94 -2.02 -7.66
C PRO A 5 12.37 -3.06 -8.71
N ASN A 6 12.77 -4.23 -8.23
CA ASN A 6 13.01 -5.40 -9.05
C ASN A 6 11.76 -6.29 -9.07
N PHE A 7 10.92 -6.11 -10.05
CA PHE A 7 9.65 -6.83 -10.15
C PHE A 7 9.75 -8.34 -10.37
N ASN A 8 10.94 -8.87 -10.70
CA ASN A 8 11.14 -10.31 -10.79
C ASN A 8 11.08 -11.01 -9.42
N LEU A 9 11.16 -10.25 -8.35
CA LEU A 9 11.06 -10.73 -6.96
C LEU A 9 9.63 -10.65 -6.40
N LEU A 10 8.65 -10.12 -7.15
CA LEU A 10 7.25 -10.19 -6.76
C LEU A 10 6.81 -11.65 -6.68
N LYS A 11 6.09 -11.98 -5.61
CA LYS A 11 5.48 -13.29 -5.41
C LYS A 11 4.00 -13.27 -5.74
N SER A 12 3.49 -14.34 -6.32
CA SER A 12 2.06 -14.54 -6.48
C SER A 12 1.43 -14.92 -5.14
N TRP A 13 0.13 -14.74 -5.02
CA TRP A 13 -0.62 -15.04 -3.80
C TRP A 13 -0.38 -16.47 -3.27
N ASP A 14 -0.28 -17.46 -4.15
CA ASP A 14 -0.07 -18.86 -3.77
C ASP A 14 1.40 -19.19 -3.40
N GLU A 15 2.34 -18.29 -3.70
CA GLU A 15 3.76 -18.45 -3.38
C GLU A 15 4.17 -17.73 -2.10
N VAL A 16 3.27 -16.88 -1.56
CA VAL A 16 3.57 -16.13 -0.34
C VAL A 16 3.39 -17.01 0.88
N THR A 17 4.37 -16.94 1.76
CA THR A 17 4.28 -17.44 3.12
C THR A 17 4.08 -16.28 4.07
N ASP A 18 3.57 -16.56 5.27
CA ASP A 18 3.52 -15.55 6.31
C ASP A 18 4.93 -15.02 6.59
N VAL A 19 5.11 -13.71 6.39
CA VAL A 19 6.38 -13.04 6.70
C VAL A 19 6.59 -13.00 8.21
N ILE A 20 5.48 -12.84 8.93
CA ILE A 20 5.40 -12.93 10.39
C ILE A 20 4.17 -13.78 10.72
N SER A 21 4.33 -14.72 11.65
CA SER A 21 3.20 -15.49 12.17
C SER A 21 2.42 -14.64 13.19
N THR A 22 1.47 -13.86 12.70
CA THR A 22 0.57 -13.05 13.54
C THR A 22 -0.78 -12.88 12.86
N ASP A 23 -1.83 -12.78 13.66
CA ASP A 23 -3.19 -12.43 13.25
C ASP A 23 -3.50 -10.92 13.42
N LYS A 24 -2.48 -10.13 13.76
CA LYS A 24 -2.58 -8.70 13.99
C LYS A 24 -1.89 -7.91 12.88
N PRO A 25 -2.32 -6.66 12.63
CA PRO A 25 -1.58 -5.75 11.77
C PRO A 25 -0.19 -5.51 12.36
N TYR A 26 0.79 -5.34 11.50
CA TYR A 26 2.18 -5.10 11.88
C TYR A 26 2.85 -4.06 10.99
N CYS A 27 3.98 -3.56 11.45
CA CYS A 27 4.77 -2.59 10.71
C CYS A 27 6.15 -3.17 10.41
N ALA A 28 6.62 -2.97 9.18
CA ALA A 28 7.99 -3.24 8.75
C ALA A 28 8.74 -1.93 8.55
N VAL A 29 9.79 -1.71 9.33
CA VAL A 29 10.63 -0.50 9.29
C VAL A 29 11.92 -0.81 8.58
N TYR A 30 12.13 -0.20 7.44
CA TYR A 30 13.33 -0.32 6.63
C TYR A 30 14.19 0.93 6.75
N LYS A 31 15.52 0.76 6.90
CA LYS A 31 16.47 1.87 6.94
C LYS A 31 17.64 1.61 6.00
N LYS A 32 17.89 2.51 5.06
CA LYS A 32 19.01 2.41 4.12
C LYS A 32 19.42 3.80 3.60
N ASN A 33 20.72 4.09 3.67
CA ASN A 33 21.28 5.31 3.09
C ASN A 33 20.62 6.61 3.55
N GLY A 34 20.27 6.71 4.84
CA GLY A 34 19.58 7.88 5.41
C GLY A 34 18.08 7.96 5.10
N LYS A 35 17.53 6.99 4.39
CA LYS A 35 16.09 6.90 4.12
C LYS A 35 15.42 5.89 5.07
N THR A 36 14.19 6.19 5.44
CA THR A 36 13.33 5.31 6.25
C THR A 36 12.03 5.05 5.51
N LEU A 37 11.69 3.78 5.36
CA LEU A 37 10.37 3.33 4.91
C LEU A 37 9.68 2.64 6.08
N VAL A 38 8.49 3.09 6.40
CA VAL A 38 7.59 2.47 7.38
C VAL A 38 6.42 1.89 6.61
N TYR A 39 6.40 0.57 6.46
CA TYR A 39 5.32 -0.14 5.77
C TYR A 39 4.37 -0.74 6.79
N ILE A 40 3.13 -0.27 6.81
CA ILE A 40 2.06 -0.77 7.66
C ILE A 40 1.28 -1.83 6.87
N ALA A 41 1.43 -3.08 7.28
CA ALA A 41 0.66 -4.22 6.77
C ALA A 41 -0.70 -4.22 7.48
N ALA A 42 -1.69 -3.63 6.83
CA ALA A 42 -2.96 -3.30 7.41
C ALA A 42 -3.94 -4.48 7.38
N HIS A 43 -4.74 -4.57 8.44
CA HIS A 43 -6.02 -5.27 8.41
C HIS A 43 -7.10 -4.21 8.20
N HIS A 44 -7.79 -4.27 7.06
CA HIS A 44 -8.74 -3.23 6.65
C HIS A 44 -9.82 -2.95 7.71
N SER A 45 -10.08 -1.66 7.94
CA SER A 45 -11.10 -1.17 8.88
C SER A 45 -10.93 -1.67 10.32
N SER A 46 -9.72 -2.02 10.73
CA SER A 46 -9.39 -2.53 12.05
C SER A 46 -8.92 -1.41 12.99
N ASP A 47 -9.49 -1.33 14.19
CA ASP A 47 -9.03 -0.39 15.22
C ASP A 47 -7.56 -0.68 15.62
N ASN A 48 -7.10 -1.93 15.52
CA ASN A 48 -5.69 -2.28 15.73
C ASN A 48 -4.77 -1.66 14.68
N THR A 49 -5.23 -1.57 13.41
CA THR A 49 -4.48 -0.88 12.36
C THR A 49 -4.39 0.62 12.65
N LEU A 50 -5.49 1.26 13.06
CA LEU A 50 -5.46 2.68 13.42
C LEU A 50 -4.56 2.94 14.63
N ASN A 51 -4.57 2.06 15.62
CA ASN A 51 -3.67 2.13 16.76
C ASN A 51 -2.19 2.04 16.33
N LEU A 52 -1.86 1.08 15.45
CA LEU A 52 -0.52 0.92 14.91
C LEU A 52 -0.05 2.15 14.13
N ILE A 53 -0.92 2.73 13.29
CA ILE A 53 -0.66 3.99 12.58
C ILE A 53 -0.32 5.11 13.57
N ASN A 54 -1.15 5.32 14.61
CA ASN A 54 -0.91 6.37 15.60
C ASN A 54 0.39 6.13 16.38
N PHE A 55 0.66 4.88 16.76
CA PHE A 55 1.89 4.52 17.45
C PHE A 55 3.12 4.85 16.59
N CYS A 56 3.11 4.51 15.30
CA CYS A 56 4.22 4.80 14.39
C CYS A 56 4.34 6.30 14.09
N PHE A 57 3.22 7.00 13.95
CA PHE A 57 3.16 8.40 13.53
C PHE A 57 3.39 9.38 14.70
N GLY A 58 2.88 9.05 15.87
CA GLY A 58 2.87 9.95 17.05
C GLY A 58 4.21 10.13 17.76
N GLY A 59 5.28 9.45 17.32
CA GLY A 59 6.58 9.56 17.95
C GLY A 59 6.69 8.91 19.35
N ALA A 60 5.70 8.14 19.76
CA ALA A 60 5.77 7.29 20.96
C ALA A 60 6.89 6.25 20.81
N ASN A 61 7.25 5.90 19.57
CA ASN A 61 8.45 5.17 19.23
C ASN A 61 9.51 6.16 18.73
N ILE A 62 10.44 6.54 19.60
CA ILE A 62 11.50 7.53 19.33
C ILE A 62 12.38 7.14 18.13
N SER A 63 12.37 5.87 17.70
CA SER A 63 13.19 5.37 16.59
C SER A 63 12.60 5.63 15.21
N ILE A 64 11.33 6.04 15.11
CA ILE A 64 10.64 6.32 13.84
C ILE A 64 10.44 7.83 13.67
N PRO A 65 11.15 8.47 12.72
CA PRO A 65 10.96 9.88 12.45
C PRO A 65 9.64 10.15 11.75
N LYS A 66 9.11 11.38 11.89
CA LYS A 66 7.87 11.80 11.21
C LYS A 66 8.00 11.69 9.69
N PRO A 67 6.96 11.25 8.96
CA PRO A 67 7.03 11.15 7.52
C PRO A 67 7.03 12.52 6.83
N GLY A 68 7.76 12.63 5.73
CA GLY A 68 7.61 13.73 4.78
C GLY A 68 6.50 13.46 3.75
N VAL A 69 6.16 12.17 3.58
CA VAL A 69 5.11 11.74 2.67
C VAL A 69 4.49 10.43 3.15
N VAL A 70 3.19 10.27 2.88
CA VAL A 70 2.52 8.98 3.01
C VAL A 70 2.05 8.46 1.66
N VAL A 71 2.14 7.14 1.47
CA VAL A 71 1.70 6.43 0.27
C VAL A 71 0.60 5.47 0.70
N VAL A 72 -0.60 5.63 0.15
CA VAL A 72 -1.78 4.89 0.63
C VAL A 72 -2.48 4.13 -0.49
N GLU A 73 -3.12 3.01 -0.11
CA GLU A 73 -3.90 2.16 -0.99
C GLU A 73 -5.22 2.83 -1.37
N ARG A 74 -5.14 3.77 -2.31
CA ARG A 74 -6.29 4.53 -2.82
C ARG A 74 -6.10 4.89 -4.27
N GLU A 75 -7.22 4.89 -5.00
CA GLU A 75 -7.30 5.38 -6.36
C GLU A 75 -7.38 6.92 -6.37
N ALA A 76 -6.59 7.54 -7.25
CA ALA A 76 -6.51 8.99 -7.34
C ALA A 76 -7.78 9.67 -7.86
N GLU A 77 -8.59 8.97 -8.66
CA GLU A 77 -9.68 9.56 -9.44
C GLU A 77 -11.06 9.32 -8.84
N ASN A 78 -11.18 8.43 -7.86
CA ASN A 78 -12.44 8.09 -7.23
C ASN A 78 -12.37 8.34 -5.72
N PRO A 79 -12.73 9.54 -5.23
CA PRO A 79 -12.82 9.79 -3.81
C PRO A 79 -14.01 9.00 -3.25
N ILE A 80 -13.75 7.74 -2.89
CA ILE A 80 -14.77 6.90 -2.26
C ILE A 80 -15.22 7.61 -1.00
N LYS A 81 -16.52 7.64 -0.75
CA LYS A 81 -17.14 7.98 0.53
C LYS A 81 -16.74 6.93 1.57
N SER A 82 -15.51 7.01 2.04
CA SER A 82 -14.99 6.10 3.05
C SER A 82 -15.16 6.71 4.42
N THR A 83 -15.34 5.87 5.40
CA THR A 83 -15.40 6.26 6.80
C THR A 83 -13.99 6.56 7.32
N ASP A 84 -13.85 7.34 8.38
CA ASP A 84 -12.57 7.60 9.06
C ASP A 84 -11.94 6.31 9.66
N LYS A 85 -12.61 5.17 9.56
CA LYS A 85 -12.09 3.84 9.93
C LYS A 85 -11.30 3.15 8.83
N ASP A 86 -11.34 3.69 7.61
CA ASP A 86 -10.48 3.22 6.51
C ASP A 86 -9.06 3.71 6.77
N GLU A 87 -8.13 2.79 6.91
CA GLU A 87 -6.73 3.09 7.27
C GLU A 87 -6.02 3.99 6.25
N ALA A 88 -6.34 3.86 4.97
CA ALA A 88 -5.75 4.69 3.93
C ALA A 88 -6.22 6.13 4.04
N VAL A 89 -7.52 6.33 4.31
CA VAL A 89 -8.10 7.66 4.56
C VAL A 89 -7.58 8.25 5.85
N TYR A 90 -7.55 7.44 6.90
CA TYR A 90 -7.07 7.86 8.21
C TYR A 90 -5.61 8.33 8.13
N LEU A 91 -4.72 7.52 7.54
CA LEU A 91 -3.31 7.86 7.39
C LEU A 91 -3.12 9.11 6.51
N ALA A 92 -3.89 9.25 5.43
CA ALA A 92 -3.85 10.45 4.59
C ALA A 92 -4.22 11.71 5.36
N LYS A 93 -5.34 11.68 6.11
CA LYS A 93 -5.77 12.80 6.94
C LYS A 93 -4.76 13.14 8.05
N LEU A 94 -4.21 12.12 8.70
CA LEU A 94 -3.19 12.31 9.74
C LEU A 94 -1.91 12.95 9.16
N ALA A 95 -1.51 12.55 7.96
CA ALA A 95 -0.38 13.13 7.25
C ALA A 95 -0.59 14.62 6.97
N ILE A 96 -1.75 14.99 6.41
CA ILE A 96 -2.10 16.39 6.12
C ILE A 96 -2.09 17.24 7.38
N LYS A 97 -2.71 16.75 8.46
CA LYS A 97 -2.72 17.43 9.76
C LYS A 97 -1.31 17.73 10.27
N ASN A 98 -0.34 16.88 9.92
CA ASN A 98 1.06 17.00 10.33
C ASN A 98 1.97 17.61 9.24
N GLY A 99 1.43 18.11 8.14
CA GLY A 99 2.17 18.79 7.07
C GLY A 99 2.97 17.87 6.16
N ALA A 100 2.62 16.57 6.10
CA ALA A 100 3.21 15.61 5.17
C ALA A 100 2.41 15.54 3.85
N ASP A 101 3.09 15.26 2.76
CA ASP A 101 2.47 15.02 1.46
C ASP A 101 1.71 13.67 1.42
N VAL A 102 0.74 13.55 0.52
CA VAL A 102 -0.06 12.32 0.33
C VAL A 102 0.02 11.85 -1.11
N VAL A 103 0.30 10.57 -1.31
CA VAL A 103 0.32 9.87 -2.60
C VAL A 103 -0.70 8.74 -2.58
N TYR A 104 -1.58 8.73 -3.57
CA TYR A 104 -2.49 7.62 -3.81
C TYR A 104 -1.84 6.63 -4.77
N ALA A 105 -1.70 5.39 -4.35
CA ALA A 105 -0.90 4.39 -5.04
C ALA A 105 -1.70 3.24 -5.67
N ASP A 106 -3.02 3.26 -5.61
CA ASP A 106 -3.79 2.36 -6.46
C ASP A 106 -3.90 2.95 -7.88
N PRO A 107 -3.69 2.12 -8.90
CA PRO A 107 -3.87 2.57 -10.28
C PRO A 107 -5.34 2.85 -10.56
N PRO A 108 -5.66 3.80 -11.47
CA PRO A 108 -7.04 4.06 -11.89
C PRO A 108 -7.70 2.79 -12.45
N MET A 109 -9.00 2.63 -12.20
CA MET A 109 -9.77 1.48 -12.68
C MET A 109 -9.63 1.25 -14.19
N ALA A 110 -9.55 2.33 -14.97
CA ALA A 110 -9.33 2.23 -16.42
C ALA A 110 -7.98 1.59 -16.77
N ALA A 111 -6.91 1.88 -16.01
CA ALA A 111 -5.60 1.26 -16.19
C ALA A 111 -5.61 -0.21 -15.78
N MET A 112 -6.28 -0.54 -14.67
CA MET A 112 -6.48 -1.93 -14.24
C MET A 112 -7.21 -2.76 -15.29
N LEU A 113 -8.31 -2.23 -15.82
CA LEU A 113 -9.08 -2.87 -16.87
C LEU A 113 -8.26 -3.07 -18.16
N TYR A 114 -7.47 -2.06 -18.54
CA TYR A 114 -6.57 -2.15 -19.69
C TYR A 114 -5.53 -3.28 -19.52
N VAL A 115 -4.89 -3.37 -18.36
CA VAL A 115 -3.90 -4.43 -18.07
C VAL A 115 -4.54 -5.81 -18.14
N LEU A 116 -5.70 -6.00 -17.52
CA LEU A 116 -6.42 -7.27 -17.55
C LEU A 116 -6.85 -7.66 -18.97
N ASN A 117 -7.39 -6.73 -19.76
CA ASN A 117 -7.81 -7.01 -21.14
C ASN A 117 -6.65 -7.34 -22.08
N ASN A 118 -5.47 -6.71 -21.86
CA ASN A 118 -4.28 -7.06 -22.65
C ASN A 118 -3.73 -8.45 -22.31
N ARG A 119 -3.93 -8.91 -21.08
CA ARG A 119 -3.49 -10.24 -20.63
C ARG A 119 -4.52 -11.32 -20.96
N ASN A 120 -5.81 -11.00 -20.80
CA ASN A 120 -6.90 -11.93 -21.09
C ASN A 120 -7.36 -11.77 -22.56
N LYS A 121 -6.86 -12.66 -23.42
CA LYS A 121 -7.16 -12.64 -24.85
C LYS A 121 -8.49 -13.31 -25.20
N THR A 122 -9.20 -13.88 -24.24
CA THR A 122 -10.40 -14.69 -24.50
C THR A 122 -11.69 -13.88 -24.56
N ARG A 123 -11.73 -12.76 -23.82
CA ARG A 123 -12.87 -11.83 -23.82
C ARG A 123 -12.44 -10.42 -23.41
N ASN A 124 -13.21 -9.42 -23.84
CA ASN A 124 -13.08 -8.06 -23.34
C ASN A 124 -13.84 -7.93 -22.03
N LEU A 125 -13.11 -7.69 -20.94
CA LEU A 125 -13.69 -7.42 -19.61
C LEU A 125 -14.30 -6.03 -19.57
N THR A 126 -15.39 -5.91 -18.83
CA THR A 126 -16.10 -4.65 -18.56
C THR A 126 -15.73 -4.09 -17.18
N MET A 127 -16.20 -2.88 -16.86
CA MET A 127 -16.07 -2.30 -15.53
C MET A 127 -16.80 -3.14 -14.47
N ASP A 128 -17.94 -3.73 -14.81
CA ASP A 128 -18.67 -4.63 -13.89
C ASP A 128 -17.88 -5.91 -13.60
N ASP A 129 -17.17 -6.45 -14.60
CA ASP A 129 -16.26 -7.58 -14.40
C ASP A 129 -15.10 -7.19 -13.50
N LEU A 130 -14.48 -6.03 -13.73
CA LEU A 130 -13.40 -5.52 -12.87
C LEU A 130 -13.88 -5.37 -11.42
N TYR A 131 -15.08 -4.86 -11.20
CA TYR A 131 -15.65 -4.74 -9.85
C TYR A 131 -15.77 -6.10 -9.16
N LYS A 132 -16.22 -7.14 -9.86
CA LYS A 132 -16.32 -8.51 -9.33
C LYS A 132 -14.92 -9.08 -9.02
N ILE A 133 -13.94 -8.80 -9.87
CA ILE A 133 -12.55 -9.24 -9.69
C ILE A 133 -11.93 -8.58 -8.44
N LEU A 134 -12.12 -7.28 -8.25
CA LEU A 134 -11.59 -6.54 -7.09
C LEU A 134 -12.20 -7.00 -5.75
N HIS A 135 -13.42 -7.56 -5.77
CA HIS A 135 -14.08 -8.08 -4.57
C HIS A 135 -13.87 -9.59 -4.37
N ALA A 136 -13.22 -10.27 -5.32
CA ALA A 136 -12.85 -11.66 -5.18
C ALA A 136 -11.56 -11.78 -4.33
N LYS A 137 -11.47 -12.85 -3.54
CA LYS A 137 -10.21 -13.17 -2.84
C LYS A 137 -9.19 -13.64 -3.89
N PRO A 138 -8.05 -12.96 -4.06
CA PRO A 138 -7.06 -13.38 -5.06
C PRO A 138 -6.57 -14.81 -4.79
N ALA A 139 -6.57 -15.66 -5.82
CA ALA A 139 -6.01 -17.01 -5.74
C ALA A 139 -5.62 -17.53 -7.13
N VAL A 140 -4.41 -18.05 -7.29
CA VAL A 140 -3.90 -18.54 -8.59
C VAL A 140 -4.65 -19.80 -9.04
N ASN A 141 -5.00 -20.68 -8.10
CA ASN A 141 -5.75 -21.91 -8.37
C ASN A 141 -7.26 -21.78 -8.11
N GLY A 142 -7.77 -20.55 -7.95
CA GLY A 142 -9.16 -20.24 -7.69
C GLY A 142 -10.06 -20.26 -8.93
N ASN A 143 -11.28 -19.75 -8.74
CA ASN A 143 -12.18 -19.49 -9.86
C ASN A 143 -11.66 -18.35 -10.78
N GLU A 144 -12.33 -18.09 -11.88
CA GLU A 144 -11.87 -17.11 -12.88
C GLU A 144 -11.61 -15.71 -12.29
N ASN A 145 -12.52 -15.20 -11.46
CA ASN A 145 -12.36 -13.88 -10.83
C ASN A 145 -11.21 -13.85 -9.81
N GLU A 146 -11.03 -14.91 -9.04
CA GLU A 146 -9.94 -15.04 -8.08
C GLU A 146 -8.57 -15.07 -8.78
N ARG A 147 -8.45 -15.81 -9.90
CA ARG A 147 -7.23 -15.83 -10.72
C ARG A 147 -6.95 -14.46 -11.33
N MET A 148 -7.97 -13.79 -11.88
CA MET A 148 -7.82 -12.45 -12.42
C MET A 148 -7.46 -11.42 -11.34
N GLY A 149 -7.95 -11.59 -10.12
CA GLY A 149 -7.56 -10.79 -8.96
C GLY A 149 -6.07 -10.96 -8.62
N ALA A 150 -5.57 -12.20 -8.61
CA ALA A 150 -4.16 -12.48 -8.41
C ALA A 150 -3.29 -11.88 -9.52
N GLU A 151 -3.69 -12.00 -10.80
CA GLU A 151 -3.01 -11.35 -11.92
C GLU A 151 -3.03 -9.82 -11.82
N LEU A 152 -4.15 -9.24 -11.42
CA LEU A 152 -4.27 -7.79 -11.23
C LEU A 152 -3.30 -7.29 -10.17
N ASN A 153 -3.20 -7.97 -9.02
CA ASN A 153 -2.24 -7.64 -7.99
C ASN A 153 -0.80 -7.75 -8.51
N MET A 154 -0.45 -8.88 -9.12
CA MET A 154 0.91 -9.16 -9.58
C MET A 154 1.38 -8.19 -10.68
N PHE A 155 0.54 -7.91 -11.68
CA PHE A 155 0.97 -7.19 -12.88
C PHE A 155 0.56 -5.72 -12.92
N CYS A 156 -0.29 -5.27 -12.00
CA CYS A 156 -0.79 -3.90 -11.97
C CYS A 156 -0.63 -3.25 -10.60
N ARG A 157 -1.40 -3.67 -9.60
CA ARG A 157 -1.47 -2.98 -8.31
C ARG A 157 -0.13 -2.98 -7.57
N ASN A 158 0.48 -4.15 -7.33
CA ASN A 158 1.76 -4.23 -6.61
C ASN A 158 2.88 -3.47 -7.31
N ARG A 159 2.92 -3.50 -8.65
CA ARG A 159 3.92 -2.75 -9.40
C ARG A 159 3.72 -1.24 -9.22
N PHE A 160 2.49 -0.77 -9.28
CA PHE A 160 2.19 0.66 -9.11
C PHE A 160 2.46 1.12 -7.66
N HIS A 161 2.12 0.30 -6.66
CA HIS A 161 2.48 0.55 -5.26
C HIS A 161 4.00 0.72 -5.10
N LEU A 162 4.77 -0.25 -5.58
CA LEU A 162 6.24 -0.24 -5.47
C LEU A 162 6.90 0.91 -6.24
N LEU A 163 6.37 1.29 -7.42
CA LEU A 163 6.84 2.47 -8.15
C LEU A 163 6.61 3.75 -7.34
N ASN A 164 5.44 3.91 -6.74
CA ASN A 164 5.13 5.07 -5.90
C ASN A 164 6.00 5.10 -4.64
N ILE A 165 6.22 3.96 -3.97
CA ILE A 165 7.12 3.86 -2.82
C ILE A 165 8.56 4.24 -3.22
N ALA A 166 9.08 3.67 -4.32
CA ALA A 166 10.43 3.98 -4.80
C ALA A 166 10.60 5.44 -5.18
N ALA A 167 9.63 6.03 -5.88
CA ALA A 167 9.62 7.44 -6.24
C ALA A 167 9.55 8.34 -5.01
N ALA A 168 8.74 7.97 -4.00
CA ALA A 168 8.68 8.66 -2.73
C ALA A 168 10.03 8.61 -1.99
N LEU A 169 10.67 7.43 -1.89
CA LEU A 169 12.00 7.27 -1.29
C LEU A 169 13.09 8.08 -2.00
N ASN A 170 12.98 8.26 -3.30
CA ASN A 170 13.91 9.08 -4.06
C ASN A 170 13.76 10.59 -3.76
N LYS A 171 12.59 11.02 -3.30
CA LYS A 171 12.27 12.42 -3.03
C LYS A 171 12.31 12.79 -1.54
N TYR A 172 11.86 11.91 -0.66
CA TYR A 172 11.70 12.15 0.78
C TYR A 172 12.63 11.27 1.60
N ASP A 173 13.00 11.72 2.80
CA ASP A 173 13.86 10.94 3.71
C ASP A 173 13.06 9.91 4.50
N VAL A 174 11.80 10.22 4.79
CA VAL A 174 10.91 9.35 5.57
C VAL A 174 9.59 9.18 4.80
N VAL A 175 9.30 7.93 4.47
CA VAL A 175 8.09 7.52 3.74
C VAL A 175 7.31 6.54 4.61
N PHE A 176 6.04 6.82 4.83
CA PHE A 176 5.11 5.84 5.40
C PHE A 176 4.22 5.31 4.30
N CYS A 177 3.86 4.04 4.37
CA CYS A 177 2.81 3.49 3.53
C CYS A 177 1.89 2.57 4.33
N ALA A 178 0.62 2.50 3.93
CA ALA A 178 -0.36 1.57 4.46
C ALA A 178 -1.05 0.87 3.29
N PHE A 179 -0.88 -0.44 3.25
CA PHE A 179 -1.52 -1.34 2.29
C PHE A 179 -2.00 -2.59 3.01
N GLY A 180 -2.99 -3.26 2.44
CA GLY A 180 -3.44 -4.55 2.96
C GLY A 180 -2.28 -5.54 3.10
N GLU A 181 -2.32 -6.36 4.16
CA GLU A 181 -1.25 -7.33 4.47
C GLU A 181 -0.90 -8.25 3.29
N GLY A 182 -1.88 -8.62 2.48
CA GLY A 182 -1.66 -9.42 1.27
C GLY A 182 -0.67 -8.77 0.31
N HIS A 183 -0.78 -7.46 0.10
CA HIS A 183 0.17 -6.71 -0.72
C HIS A 183 1.58 -6.72 -0.13
N PHE A 184 1.70 -6.59 1.20
CA PHE A 184 3.01 -6.67 1.86
C PHE A 184 3.69 -8.01 1.60
N ARG A 185 2.96 -9.12 1.77
CA ARG A 185 3.50 -10.48 1.55
C ARG A 185 4.01 -10.65 0.12
N GLU A 186 3.24 -10.22 -0.89
CA GLU A 186 3.62 -10.29 -2.30
C GLU A 186 4.83 -9.39 -2.64
N GLN A 187 5.00 -8.25 -1.95
CA GLN A 187 6.02 -7.22 -2.18
C GLN A 187 7.30 -7.40 -1.34
N SER A 188 7.28 -8.19 -0.29
CA SER A 188 8.31 -8.25 0.76
C SER A 188 9.73 -8.43 0.22
N LEU A 189 9.95 -9.35 -0.71
CA LEU A 189 11.28 -9.58 -1.31
C LEU A 189 11.76 -8.41 -2.18
N VAL A 190 10.85 -7.71 -2.87
CA VAL A 190 11.19 -6.51 -3.64
C VAL A 190 11.62 -5.39 -2.71
N LEU A 191 10.91 -5.23 -1.58
CA LEU A 191 11.24 -4.24 -0.55
C LEU A 191 12.58 -4.56 0.13
N GLU A 192 12.85 -5.83 0.42
CA GLU A 192 14.15 -6.26 0.98
C GLU A 192 15.32 -6.04 0.01
N ASP A 193 15.15 -6.33 -1.27
CA ASP A 193 16.16 -6.04 -2.30
C ASP A 193 16.45 -4.53 -2.38
N MET A 194 15.41 -3.74 -2.34
CA MET A 194 15.48 -2.29 -2.45
C MET A 194 16.04 -1.63 -1.18
N MET A 195 15.62 -2.05 0.02
CA MET A 195 15.85 -1.37 1.28
C MET A 195 16.68 -2.15 2.30
N GLY A 196 16.93 -3.45 2.08
CA GLY A 196 17.49 -4.35 3.08
C GLY A 196 16.42 -4.96 3.99
N LYS A 197 16.85 -5.75 5.00
CA LYS A 197 15.92 -6.41 5.92
C LYS A 197 15.25 -5.40 6.85
N PRO A 198 13.94 -5.53 7.10
CA PRO A 198 13.23 -4.66 8.02
C PRO A 198 13.39 -5.08 9.49
N GLU A 199 13.15 -4.11 10.38
CA GLU A 199 12.75 -4.37 11.77
C GLU A 199 11.22 -4.41 11.82
N PHE A 200 10.65 -5.39 12.53
CA PHE A 200 9.22 -5.53 12.65
C PHE A 200 8.71 -4.99 13.99
N ILE A 201 7.58 -4.29 13.94
CA ILE A 201 6.80 -3.87 15.10
C ILE A 201 5.49 -4.65 15.05
N VAL A 202 5.34 -5.56 16.00
CA VAL A 202 4.12 -6.32 16.28
C VAL A 202 3.68 -5.92 17.68
N ASP A 203 2.40 -6.02 18.00
CA ASP A 203 1.88 -5.71 19.35
C ASP A 203 2.21 -4.28 19.82
N ALA A 204 1.97 -3.30 18.95
CA ALA A 204 2.11 -1.90 19.33
C ALA A 204 1.26 -1.60 20.59
N PRO A 205 1.84 -0.88 21.60
CA PRO A 205 1.07 -0.48 22.76
C PRO A 205 -0.12 0.38 22.34
N GLN A 206 -1.20 0.32 23.14
CA GLN A 206 -2.37 1.16 22.89
C GLN A 206 -2.00 2.63 23.08
N VAL A 207 -2.34 3.45 22.09
CA VAL A 207 -2.17 4.89 22.10
C VAL A 207 -3.50 5.57 21.81
N GLU A 208 -3.62 6.84 22.16
CA GLU A 208 -4.79 7.62 21.79
C GLU A 208 -4.88 7.75 20.27
N ILE A 209 -6.02 7.39 19.71
CA ILE A 209 -6.30 7.55 18.28
C ILE A 209 -6.62 9.01 18.01
N GLU A 210 -5.79 9.65 17.20
CA GLU A 210 -5.92 11.07 16.90
C GLU A 210 -7.21 11.35 16.11
N ASN A 211 -7.96 12.37 16.52
CA ASN A 211 -9.14 12.79 15.76
C ASN A 211 -8.72 13.53 14.48
N VAL A 212 -9.16 13.02 13.34
CA VAL A 212 -8.93 13.58 12.00
C VAL A 212 -10.22 13.93 11.26
N SER A 213 -11.37 13.90 11.95
CA SER A 213 -12.71 14.13 11.34
C SER A 213 -12.85 15.50 10.68
N ASP A 214 -12.14 16.51 11.19
CA ASP A 214 -12.21 17.89 10.70
C ASP A 214 -11.43 18.11 9.38
N ILE A 215 -10.63 17.15 8.98
CA ILE A 215 -9.90 17.19 7.71
C ILE A 215 -10.85 16.78 6.59
N LYS A 216 -11.33 17.76 5.81
CA LYS A 216 -12.39 17.55 4.79
C LYS A 216 -11.88 17.22 3.41
N GLU A 217 -10.76 17.80 3.01
CA GLU A 217 -10.17 17.63 1.68
C GLU A 217 -8.66 17.48 1.81
N PHE A 218 -8.07 16.77 0.88
CA PHE A 218 -6.62 16.64 0.84
C PHE A 218 -6.09 16.83 -0.57
N GLU A 219 -5.09 17.70 -0.65
CA GLU A 219 -4.23 17.79 -1.83
C GLU A 219 -3.32 16.56 -1.88
N ARG A 220 -3.15 16.03 -3.06
CA ARG A 220 -2.34 14.84 -3.33
C ARG A 220 -1.22 15.17 -4.30
N VAL A 221 -0.09 14.51 -4.09
CA VAL A 221 1.05 14.60 -4.98
C VAL A 221 1.05 13.39 -5.91
N LYS A 222 0.97 13.63 -7.21
CA LYS A 222 1.18 12.57 -8.21
C LYS A 222 2.68 12.43 -8.45
N ILE A 223 3.25 11.27 -8.15
CA ILE A 223 4.68 11.01 -8.30
C ILE A 223 4.98 10.07 -9.46
N VAL A 224 4.07 9.15 -9.78
CA VAL A 224 4.24 8.16 -10.85
C VAL A 224 3.12 8.31 -11.89
N ASP A 225 3.46 8.20 -13.16
CA ASP A 225 2.48 8.13 -14.25
C ASP A 225 1.99 6.68 -14.40
N THR A 226 0.68 6.49 -14.56
CA THR A 226 0.09 5.17 -14.81
C THR A 226 0.60 4.50 -16.08
N LYS A 227 1.17 5.25 -17.01
CA LYS A 227 1.83 4.70 -18.20
C LYS A 227 3.01 3.78 -17.88
N GLU A 228 3.59 3.89 -16.69
CA GLU A 228 4.71 3.04 -16.28
C GLU A 228 4.29 1.57 -16.02
N ILE A 229 2.98 1.29 -15.91
CA ILE A 229 2.44 -0.06 -15.71
C ILE A 229 1.62 -0.56 -16.91
N MET A 230 1.27 0.30 -17.87
CA MET A 230 0.57 -0.07 -19.10
C MET A 230 1.54 -0.49 -20.18
#